data_6726d95f4a974cc50ba86dae990213a3
#
_entry.id   6726d95f4a974cc50ba86dae990213a3
#
_cell.length_a   1.000
_cell.length_b   1.000
_cell.length_c   1.000
_cell.angle_alpha   90.00
_cell.angle_beta   90.00
_cell.angle_gamma   90.00
#
_symmetry.space_group_name_H-M   'P 1'
#
loop_
_entity.id
_entity.type
_entity.pdbx_description
1 polymer ?
#
loop_
_entity_poly.entity_id
_entity_poly.type
_entity_poly.pdbx_seq_one_letter_code
_entity_poly.pdbx_strand_id
1 'polypeptide(L)'
;MSSILEKIVHHKLGEIEAAKQRVPLAELEVRLSGVAPPLDFCSALTTGTQQGRVSLIAEVKKASPSKGVIRDDFDPVAIASTYARSGATCISVLTDEHFFQGHLDYLVNIRPVSYTHLTLPTNREV
;
A
#
# COMPACT_ATOMS: atom_id res chain seq x y z
N MET A 1 0.90 -5.91 -29.59
CA MET A 1 0.86 -4.76 -28.64
C MET A 1 0.94 -5.28 -27.22
N SER A 2 1.85 -4.73 -26.43
CA SER A 2 1.92 -5.09 -25.00
C SER A 2 0.72 -4.49 -24.25
N SER A 3 0.10 -5.26 -23.37
CA SER A 3 -0.94 -4.79 -22.48
C SER A 3 -0.38 -3.77 -21.48
N ILE A 4 -1.25 -2.98 -20.85
CA ILE A 4 -0.82 -2.07 -19.78
C ILE A 4 -0.19 -2.85 -18.63
N LEU A 5 -0.68 -4.05 -18.35
CA LEU A 5 -0.13 -4.93 -17.31
C LEU A 5 1.30 -5.34 -17.63
N GLU A 6 1.58 -5.74 -18.87
CA GLU A 6 2.95 -6.07 -19.29
C GLU A 6 3.91 -4.89 -19.15
N LYS A 7 3.46 -3.68 -19.45
CA LYS A 7 4.26 -2.46 -19.25
C LYS A 7 4.55 -2.23 -17.78
N ILE A 8 3.56 -2.40 -16.91
CA ILE A 8 3.73 -2.27 -15.45
C ILE A 8 4.74 -3.30 -14.94
N VAL A 9 4.58 -4.57 -15.32
CA VAL A 9 5.49 -5.65 -14.91
C VAL A 9 6.92 -5.37 -15.38
N HIS A 10 7.09 -5.00 -16.64
CA HIS A 10 8.42 -4.68 -17.18
C HIS A 10 9.11 -3.54 -16.41
N HIS A 11 8.38 -2.47 -16.13
CA HIS A 11 8.89 -1.34 -15.33
C HIS A 11 9.25 -1.77 -13.92
N LYS A 12 8.41 -2.59 -13.27
CA LYS A 12 8.65 -3.11 -11.91
C LYS A 12 9.90 -3.98 -11.82
N LEU A 13 10.16 -4.81 -12.82
CA LEU A 13 11.40 -5.60 -12.85
C LEU A 13 12.63 -4.71 -12.81
N GLY A 14 12.65 -3.61 -13.57
CA GLY A 14 13.74 -2.63 -13.52
C GLY A 14 13.86 -1.94 -12.15
N GLU A 15 12.74 -1.55 -11.55
CA GLU A 15 12.73 -0.95 -10.19
C GLU A 15 13.27 -1.93 -9.13
N ILE A 16 12.90 -3.21 -9.22
CA ILE A 16 13.36 -4.25 -8.29
C ILE A 16 14.87 -4.41 -8.40
N GLU A 17 15.42 -4.51 -9.60
CA GLU A 17 16.86 -4.64 -9.78
C GLU A 17 17.63 -3.42 -9.25
N ALA A 18 17.15 -2.22 -9.51
CA ALA A 18 17.74 -0.99 -8.97
C ALA A 18 17.65 -0.95 -7.42
N ALA A 19 16.53 -1.40 -6.85
CA ALA A 19 16.35 -1.46 -5.40
C ALA A 19 17.32 -2.47 -4.75
N LYS A 20 17.49 -3.66 -5.35
CA LYS A 20 18.44 -4.68 -4.87
C LYS A 20 19.90 -4.19 -4.88
N GLN A 21 20.25 -3.37 -5.88
CA GLN A 21 21.59 -2.79 -5.93
C GLN A 21 21.81 -1.73 -4.85
N ARG A 22 20.79 -0.94 -4.52
CA ARG A 22 20.87 0.08 -3.46
C ARG A 22 20.88 -0.52 -2.07
N VAL A 23 20.04 -1.50 -1.83
CA VAL A 23 19.89 -2.17 -0.54
C VAL A 23 19.77 -3.68 -0.79
N PRO A 24 20.85 -4.44 -0.68
CA PRO A 24 20.84 -5.89 -0.83
C PRO A 24 19.93 -6.57 0.20
N LEU A 25 19.41 -7.75 -0.15
CA LEU A 25 18.50 -8.51 0.72
C LEU A 25 19.06 -8.73 2.13
N ALA A 26 20.34 -9.09 2.24
CA ALA A 26 21.01 -9.29 3.53
C ALA A 26 20.98 -8.05 4.42
N GLU A 27 21.09 -6.85 3.82
CA GLU A 27 20.97 -5.60 4.57
C GLU A 27 19.53 -5.33 5.03
N LEU A 28 18.54 -5.65 4.19
CA LEU A 28 17.13 -5.57 4.59
C LEU A 28 16.81 -6.49 5.76
N GLU A 29 17.30 -7.72 5.74
CA GLU A 29 17.12 -8.69 6.83
C GLU A 29 17.71 -8.17 8.16
N VAL A 30 18.89 -7.57 8.11
CA VAL A 30 19.50 -6.93 9.29
C VAL A 30 18.64 -5.77 9.81
N ARG A 31 18.13 -4.92 8.90
CA ARG A 31 17.26 -3.80 9.30
C ARG A 31 15.95 -4.27 9.92
N LEU A 32 15.39 -5.39 9.44
CA LEU A 32 14.14 -5.95 9.95
C LEU A 32 14.27 -6.53 11.36
N SER A 33 15.45 -6.95 11.78
CA SER A 33 15.67 -7.58 13.09
C SER A 33 15.32 -6.71 14.29
N GLY A 34 15.29 -5.38 14.11
CA GLY A 34 14.91 -4.41 15.15
C GLY A 34 13.50 -3.82 15.00
N VAL A 35 12.72 -4.28 14.03
CA VAL A 35 11.39 -3.72 13.74
C VAL A 35 10.32 -4.50 14.49
N ALA A 36 9.34 -3.79 15.07
CA ALA A 36 8.19 -4.43 15.70
C ALA A 36 7.39 -5.25 14.67
N PRO A 37 6.78 -6.38 15.08
CA PRO A 37 5.95 -7.17 14.20
C PRO A 37 4.83 -6.33 13.57
N PRO A 38 4.45 -6.56 12.31
CA PRO A 38 3.32 -5.89 11.70
C PRO A 38 2.01 -6.29 12.37
N LEU A 39 0.99 -5.45 12.26
CA LEU A 39 -0.36 -5.80 12.67
C LEU A 39 -0.89 -6.95 11.79
N ASP A 40 -1.67 -7.86 12.39
CA ASP A 40 -2.22 -9.00 11.67
C ASP A 40 -3.41 -8.59 10.79
N PHE A 41 -3.11 -8.32 9.53
CA PHE A 41 -4.06 -7.89 8.51
C PHE A 41 -5.13 -8.96 8.25
N CYS A 42 -4.73 -10.21 8.14
CA CYS A 42 -5.64 -11.32 7.87
C CYS A 42 -6.62 -11.55 9.01
N SER A 43 -6.12 -11.58 10.25
CA SER A 43 -6.99 -11.71 11.44
C SER A 43 -7.97 -10.57 11.59
N ALA A 44 -7.58 -9.33 11.25
CA ALA A 44 -8.49 -8.19 11.28
C ALA A 44 -9.70 -8.40 10.36
N LEU A 45 -9.47 -8.87 9.15
CA LEU A 45 -10.53 -9.15 8.17
C LEU A 45 -11.42 -10.32 8.60
N THR A 46 -10.82 -11.44 9.03
CA THR A 46 -11.56 -12.65 9.38
C THR A 46 -12.37 -12.49 10.66
N THR A 47 -11.85 -11.81 11.68
CA THR A 47 -12.57 -11.56 12.94
C THR A 47 -13.88 -10.79 12.70
N GLY A 48 -13.85 -9.75 11.89
CA GLY A 48 -15.05 -9.00 11.54
C GLY A 48 -16.12 -9.87 10.87
N THR A 49 -15.69 -10.70 9.92
CA THR A 49 -16.58 -11.62 9.20
C THR A 49 -17.17 -12.68 10.12
N GLN A 50 -16.38 -13.27 11.02
CA GLN A 50 -16.86 -14.24 12.01
C GLN A 50 -17.89 -13.66 12.98
N GLN A 51 -17.84 -12.35 13.22
CA GLN A 51 -18.82 -11.62 14.05
C GLN A 51 -20.04 -11.12 13.25
N GLY A 52 -20.20 -11.55 12.00
CA GLY A 52 -21.31 -11.16 11.13
C GLY A 52 -21.21 -9.71 10.60
N ARG A 53 -20.04 -9.09 10.69
CA ARG A 53 -19.79 -7.75 10.15
C ARG A 53 -19.09 -7.82 8.79
N VAL A 54 -19.34 -6.83 7.95
CA VAL A 54 -18.61 -6.67 6.70
C VAL A 54 -17.23 -6.08 7.02
N SER A 55 -16.18 -6.76 6.59
CA SER A 55 -14.82 -6.25 6.67
C SER A 55 -14.48 -5.50 5.38
N LEU A 56 -13.94 -4.30 5.50
CA LEU A 56 -13.67 -3.40 4.39
C LEU A 56 -12.18 -3.07 4.29
N ILE A 57 -11.63 -3.29 3.09
CA ILE A 57 -10.32 -2.73 2.71
C ILE A 57 -10.58 -1.46 1.92
N ALA A 58 -10.20 -0.32 2.45
CA ALA A 58 -10.31 0.98 1.77
C ALA A 58 -8.98 1.34 1.10
N GLU A 59 -9.04 1.73 -0.17
CA GLU A 59 -7.83 2.03 -0.96
C GLU A 59 -7.60 3.53 -1.09
N VAL A 60 -6.37 3.97 -0.78
CA VAL A 60 -5.86 5.33 -1.03
C VAL A 60 -5.13 5.32 -2.37
N LYS A 61 -5.75 5.92 -3.39
CA LYS A 61 -5.24 5.94 -4.76
C LYS A 61 -5.47 7.30 -5.41
N LYS A 62 -4.38 7.93 -5.90
CA LYS A 62 -4.43 9.21 -6.59
C LYS A 62 -4.80 9.06 -8.06
N ALA A 63 -4.16 8.14 -8.75
CA ALA A 63 -4.27 7.97 -10.19
C ALA A 63 -4.17 6.50 -10.59
N SER A 64 -4.59 6.19 -11.81
CA SER A 64 -4.39 4.88 -12.42
C SER A 64 -4.13 5.02 -13.92
N PRO A 65 -3.47 4.03 -14.56
CA PRO A 65 -3.20 4.07 -16.00
C PRO A 65 -4.45 4.15 -16.87
N SER A 66 -5.55 3.58 -16.41
CA SER A 66 -6.81 3.51 -17.17
C SER A 66 -7.67 4.77 -17.03
N LYS A 67 -7.56 5.49 -15.91
CA LYS A 67 -8.43 6.63 -15.58
C LYS A 67 -7.69 7.96 -15.38
N GLY A 68 -6.36 7.95 -15.41
CA GLY A 68 -5.55 9.13 -15.10
C GLY A 68 -5.71 9.54 -13.64
N VAL A 69 -5.64 10.83 -13.37
CA VAL A 69 -5.83 11.38 -12.02
C VAL A 69 -7.30 11.22 -11.61
N ILE A 70 -7.52 10.48 -10.51
CA ILE A 70 -8.85 10.24 -9.96
C ILE A 70 -9.26 11.37 -9.03
N ARG A 71 -8.29 11.97 -8.33
CA ARG A 71 -8.51 13.05 -7.39
C ARG A 71 -7.39 14.08 -7.46
N ASP A 72 -7.72 15.30 -7.91
CA ASP A 72 -6.74 16.38 -8.06
C ASP A 72 -6.27 16.94 -6.71
N ASP A 73 -7.18 17.07 -5.75
CA ASP A 73 -6.93 17.53 -4.38
C ASP A 73 -6.50 16.37 -3.46
N PHE A 74 -5.60 15.53 -3.92
CA PHE A 74 -5.21 14.32 -3.21
C PHE A 74 -4.36 14.60 -1.98
N ASP A 75 -4.94 14.33 -0.81
CA ASP A 75 -4.28 14.30 0.49
C ASP A 75 -4.40 12.89 1.08
N PRO A 76 -3.36 12.06 0.99
CA PRO A 76 -3.41 10.68 1.43
C PRO A 76 -3.66 10.53 2.93
N VAL A 77 -3.15 11.45 3.75
CA VAL A 77 -3.33 11.43 5.20
C VAL A 77 -4.77 11.75 5.58
N ALA A 78 -5.36 12.78 4.98
CA ALA A 78 -6.75 13.15 5.21
C ALA A 78 -7.72 12.04 4.76
N ILE A 79 -7.46 11.42 3.61
CA ILE A 79 -8.26 10.31 3.07
C ILE A 79 -8.17 9.10 4.01
N ALA A 80 -6.97 8.68 4.39
CA ALA A 80 -6.78 7.53 5.27
C ALA A 80 -7.39 7.76 6.66
N SER A 81 -7.27 8.97 7.20
CA SER A 81 -7.90 9.36 8.47
C SER A 81 -9.42 9.28 8.39
N THR A 82 -10.01 9.71 7.28
CA THR A 82 -11.45 9.59 7.03
C THR A 82 -11.88 8.13 6.96
N TYR A 83 -11.15 7.29 6.22
CA TYR A 83 -11.41 5.86 6.14
C TYR A 83 -11.37 5.18 7.51
N ALA A 84 -10.34 5.47 8.31
CA ALA A 84 -10.19 4.90 9.66
C ALA A 84 -11.35 5.30 10.58
N ARG A 85 -11.72 6.58 10.60
CA ARG A 85 -12.84 7.09 11.40
C ARG A 85 -14.20 6.54 10.94
N SER A 86 -14.32 6.21 9.66
CA SER A 86 -15.54 5.67 9.08
C SER A 86 -15.66 4.15 9.22
N GLY A 87 -14.71 3.49 9.88
CA GLY A 87 -14.78 2.07 10.21
C GLY A 87 -14.13 1.13 9.19
N ALA A 88 -13.24 1.63 8.33
CA ALA A 88 -12.43 0.74 7.50
C ALA A 88 -11.62 -0.23 8.36
N THR A 89 -11.69 -1.52 8.02
CA THR A 89 -10.94 -2.57 8.73
C THR A 89 -9.45 -2.48 8.42
N CYS A 90 -9.14 -2.28 7.14
CA CYS A 90 -7.79 -2.18 6.63
C CYS A 90 -7.71 -1.04 5.60
N ILE A 91 -6.51 -0.53 5.39
CA ILE A 91 -6.23 0.51 4.40
C ILE A 91 -5.15 0.00 3.45
N SER A 92 -5.45 0.02 2.16
CA SER A 92 -4.49 -0.23 1.09
C SER A 92 -4.00 1.10 0.52
N VAL A 93 -2.70 1.23 0.28
CA VAL A 93 -2.10 2.48 -0.19
C VAL A 93 -1.33 2.23 -1.49
N LEU A 94 -1.74 2.89 -2.57
CA LEU A 94 -1.01 2.87 -3.85
C LEU A 94 0.27 3.68 -3.72
N THR A 95 1.39 2.99 -3.67
CA THR A 95 2.73 3.60 -3.52
C THR A 95 3.51 3.67 -4.83
N ASP A 96 3.02 3.06 -5.89
CA ASP A 96 3.66 3.11 -7.20
C ASP A 96 3.69 4.53 -7.76
N GLU A 97 4.89 5.03 -8.09
CA GLU A 97 5.06 6.41 -8.57
C GLU A 97 4.71 6.55 -10.03
N HIS A 98 5.26 5.66 -10.86
CA HIS A 98 5.22 5.81 -12.32
C HIS A 98 3.81 5.71 -12.91
N PHE A 99 3.03 4.71 -12.53
CA PHE A 99 1.70 4.45 -13.10
C PHE A 99 0.54 4.99 -12.26
N PHE A 100 0.74 5.17 -10.95
CA PHE A 100 -0.33 5.52 -10.01
C PHE A 100 -0.08 6.83 -9.25
N GLN A 101 1.01 7.53 -9.54
CA GLN A 101 1.40 8.77 -8.87
C GLN A 101 1.41 8.65 -7.33
N GLY A 102 1.80 7.47 -6.84
CA GLY A 102 1.94 7.20 -5.42
C GLY A 102 3.32 7.56 -4.87
N HIS A 103 3.55 7.28 -3.60
CA HIS A 103 4.85 7.38 -2.95
C HIS A 103 4.91 6.53 -1.69
N LEU A 104 6.07 5.95 -1.38
CA LEU A 104 6.27 5.16 -0.16
C LEU A 104 6.09 5.97 1.13
N ASP A 105 6.39 7.27 1.09
CA ASP A 105 6.21 8.16 2.24
C ASP A 105 4.74 8.28 2.70
N TYR A 106 3.79 7.97 1.83
CA TYR A 106 2.38 7.93 2.23
C TYR A 106 2.15 6.95 3.38
N LEU A 107 2.83 5.80 3.40
CA LEU A 107 2.73 4.83 4.48
C LEU A 107 3.25 5.40 5.81
N VAL A 108 4.40 6.08 5.75
CA VAL A 108 5.00 6.72 6.92
C VAL A 108 4.09 7.82 7.48
N ASN A 109 3.51 8.62 6.60
CA ASN A 109 2.65 9.74 7.00
C ASN A 109 1.26 9.31 7.48
N ILE A 110 0.73 8.20 6.95
CA ILE A 110 -0.59 7.67 7.33
C ILE A 110 -0.53 6.94 8.67
N ARG A 111 0.55 6.21 8.96
CA ARG A 111 0.66 5.38 10.17
C ARG A 111 0.32 6.12 11.48
N PRO A 112 0.80 7.36 11.73
CA PRO A 112 0.52 8.07 12.99
C PRO A 112 -0.95 8.48 13.17
N VAL A 113 -1.71 8.62 12.08
CA VAL A 113 -3.11 9.09 12.11
C VAL A 113 -4.12 7.95 11.93
N SER A 114 -3.64 6.74 11.71
CA SER A 114 -4.48 5.55 11.50
C SER A 114 -3.92 4.36 12.27
N TYR A 115 -4.69 3.87 13.23
CA TYR A 115 -4.41 2.62 13.93
C TYR A 115 -4.94 1.38 13.20
N THR A 116 -5.43 1.56 11.97
CA THR A 116 -5.90 0.47 11.11
C THR A 116 -4.73 -0.31 10.52
N HIS A 117 -5.02 -1.50 10.02
CA HIS A 117 -4.04 -2.34 9.33
C HIS A 117 -3.71 -1.74 7.96
N LEU A 118 -2.44 -1.33 7.78
CA LEU A 118 -1.94 -0.79 6.52
C LEU A 118 -1.27 -1.88 5.69
N THR A 119 -1.49 -1.87 4.40
CA THR A 119 -0.80 -2.73 3.46
C THR A 119 -0.44 -1.99 2.17
N LEU A 120 0.55 -2.50 1.48
CA LEU A 120 0.84 -2.16 0.09
C LEU A 120 -0.13 -2.92 -0.82
N PRO A 121 -0.48 -2.39 -1.99
CA PRO A 121 -1.14 -3.20 -3.02
C PRO A 121 -0.27 -4.41 -3.39
N THR A 122 -0.93 -5.48 -3.73
CA THR A 122 -0.46 -6.86 -3.80
C THR A 122 0.70 -7.18 -4.74
N ASN A 123 1.20 -6.26 -5.51
CA ASN A 123 2.35 -6.47 -6.38
C ASN A 123 3.70 -6.22 -5.70
N ARG A 124 3.71 -5.96 -4.40
CA ARG A 124 4.89 -6.02 -3.55
C ARG A 124 4.60 -6.92 -2.37
N GLU A 125 4.88 -8.18 -2.56
CA GLU A 125 5.13 -9.05 -1.42
C GLU A 125 6.41 -8.55 -0.75
N VAL A 126 6.27 -8.06 0.45
CA VAL A 126 7.39 -7.72 1.30
C VAL A 126 7.64 -8.91 2.21
#